data_ef395b37d0cf9142f6a0d43dd499c38d
#
_entry.id   ef395b37d0cf9142f6a0d43dd499c38d
#
_cell.length_a   1.000
_cell.length_b   1.000
_cell.length_c   1.000
_cell.angle_alpha   90.00
_cell.angle_beta   90.00
_cell.angle_gamma   90.00
#
_symmetry.space_group_name_H-M   'P 1'
#
loop_
_entity.id
_entity.type
_entity.pdbx_description
1 polymer ?
#
loop_
_entity_poly.entity_id
_entity_poly.type
_entity_poly.pdbx_seq_one_letter_code
_entity_poly.pdbx_strand_id
1 'polypeptide(L)'
;MKNGAFYLGNMTDADLENLYLSAQTERIRRADNKRKRTAWVNKYYAQYQLSVANAKRIGETTVVAVKWMNDIRIGVATPVNGDKFDAHTGIAVAYAKACGERIPDFV
;
A
#
# COMPACT_ATOMS: atom_id res chain seq x y z
N MET A 1 36.76 -20.46 -14.50
CA MET A 1 36.43 -20.11 -14.37
C MET A 1 36.48 -19.49 -14.31
N LYS A 2 36.56 -19.33 -14.15
CA LYS A 2 36.39 -18.72 -13.82
C LYS A 2 35.76 -18.12 -14.44
N ASN A 3 34.90 -17.91 -14.90
CA ASN A 3 34.22 -17.37 -15.43
C ASN A 3 33.40 -16.84 -15.74
N GLY A 4 32.74 -16.46 -15.82
CA GLY A 4 32.12 -15.89 -16.05
C GLY A 4 31.28 -15.53 -16.07
N ALA A 5 31.02 -15.47 -16.79
CA ALA A 5 30.17 -15.05 -16.68
C ALA A 5 29.93 -14.51 -15.67
N PHE A 6 29.54 -13.91 -15.79
CA PHE A 6 29.44 -13.73 -14.82
C PHE A 6 30.00 -14.45 -14.10
N TYR A 7 30.62 -14.19 -13.70
CA TYR A 7 31.06 -14.91 -13.31
C TYR A 7 31.45 -14.94 -12.04
N LEU A 8 30.63 -15.65 -11.36
CA LEU A 8 30.69 -15.86 -9.94
C LEU A 8 32.05 -16.36 -9.49
N GLY A 9 32.83 -16.87 -10.41
CA GLY A 9 34.15 -17.35 -10.09
C GLY A 9 35.09 -16.30 -9.54
N ASN A 10 34.74 -15.01 -9.69
CA ASN A 10 35.56 -13.93 -9.17
C ASN A 10 35.06 -13.37 -7.83
N MET A 11 34.02 -13.95 -7.29
CA MET A 11 33.44 -13.47 -6.03
C MET A 11 34.01 -14.24 -4.86
N THR A 12 34.22 -13.56 -3.74
CA THR A 12 34.61 -14.21 -2.50
C THR A 12 33.37 -14.81 -1.82
N ASP A 13 33.58 -15.69 -0.84
CA ASP A 13 32.48 -16.20 -0.05
C ASP A 13 31.74 -15.10 0.68
N ALA A 14 32.44 -14.08 1.14
CA ALA A 14 31.83 -12.93 1.80
C ALA A 14 30.92 -12.15 0.83
N ASP A 15 31.32 -12.00 -0.44
CA ASP A 15 30.51 -11.32 -1.44
C ASP A 15 29.23 -12.09 -1.72
N LEU A 16 29.32 -13.41 -1.84
CA LEU A 16 28.13 -14.25 -2.05
C LEU A 16 27.18 -14.19 -0.87
N GLU A 17 27.72 -14.22 0.34
CA GLU A 17 26.91 -14.14 1.55
C GLU A 17 26.20 -12.79 1.65
N ASN A 18 26.90 -11.69 1.36
CA ASN A 18 26.31 -10.36 1.37
C ASN A 18 25.18 -10.23 0.35
N LEU A 19 25.35 -10.81 -0.83
CA LEU A 19 24.31 -10.80 -1.86
C LEU A 19 23.08 -11.56 -1.39
N TYR A 20 23.28 -12.72 -0.76
CA TYR A 20 22.18 -13.51 -0.21
C TYR A 20 21.43 -12.75 0.89
N LEU A 21 22.14 -12.14 1.82
CA LEU A 21 21.53 -11.37 2.90
C LEU A 21 20.76 -10.16 2.38
N SER A 22 21.26 -9.49 1.35
CA SER A 22 20.54 -8.38 0.72
C SER A 22 19.22 -8.85 0.13
N ALA A 23 19.19 -10.01 -0.53
CA ALA A 23 17.97 -10.56 -1.09
C ALA A 23 16.97 -10.93 0.01
N GLN A 24 17.42 -11.50 1.11
CA GLN A 24 16.57 -11.82 2.26
C GLN A 24 15.98 -10.57 2.90
N THR A 25 16.79 -9.54 3.07
CA THR A 25 16.34 -8.25 3.64
C THR A 25 15.23 -7.64 2.78
N GLU A 26 15.38 -7.70 1.46
CA GLU A 26 14.37 -7.17 0.55
C GLU A 26 13.05 -7.93 0.66
N ARG A 27 13.08 -9.26 0.77
CA ARG A 27 11.88 -10.07 0.95
C ARG A 27 11.17 -9.74 2.25
N ILE A 28 11.90 -9.59 3.32
CA ILE A 28 11.34 -9.26 4.63
C ILE A 28 10.66 -7.89 4.58
N ARG A 29 11.31 -6.92 3.95
CA ARG A 29 10.77 -5.57 3.82
C ARG A 29 9.45 -5.56 3.03
N ARG A 30 9.37 -6.31 1.92
CA ARG A 30 8.15 -6.39 1.11
C ARG A 30 7.01 -7.04 1.88
N ALA A 31 7.29 -8.12 2.60
CA ALA A 31 6.28 -8.79 3.41
C ALA A 31 5.78 -7.88 4.53
N ASP A 32 6.67 -7.12 5.15
CA ASP A 32 6.33 -6.19 6.20
C ASP A 32 5.45 -5.05 5.68
N ASN A 33 5.79 -4.49 4.52
CA ASN A 33 5.00 -3.44 3.90
C ASN A 33 3.60 -3.93 3.54
N LYS A 34 3.47 -5.14 3.03
CA LYS A 34 2.18 -5.73 2.71
C LYS A 34 1.33 -5.88 3.97
N ARG A 35 1.93 -6.33 5.07
CA ARG A 35 1.25 -6.48 6.34
C ARG A 35 0.77 -5.13 6.88
N LYS A 36 1.63 -4.12 6.82
CA LYS A 36 1.28 -2.76 7.24
C LYS A 36 0.14 -2.20 6.41
N ARG A 37 0.18 -2.41 5.10
CA ARG A 37 -0.87 -1.98 4.19
C ARG A 37 -2.20 -2.63 4.54
N THR A 38 -2.21 -3.94 4.74
CA THR A 38 -3.43 -4.67 5.09
C THR A 38 -4.01 -4.17 6.41
N ALA A 39 -3.19 -3.97 7.42
CA ALA A 39 -3.63 -3.47 8.72
C ALA A 39 -4.21 -2.06 8.61
N TRP A 40 -3.54 -1.20 7.84
CA TRP A 40 -4.00 0.17 7.64
C TRP A 40 -5.34 0.20 6.91
N VAL A 41 -5.47 -0.56 5.83
CA VAL A 41 -6.72 -0.64 5.05
C VAL A 41 -7.85 -1.17 5.92
N ASN A 42 -7.62 -2.23 6.68
CA ASN A 42 -8.63 -2.79 7.55
C ASN A 42 -9.08 -1.81 8.62
N LYS A 43 -8.14 -1.05 9.19
CA LYS A 43 -8.44 -0.04 10.20
C LYS A 43 -9.39 1.03 9.66
N TYR A 44 -9.07 1.59 8.50
CA TYR A 44 -9.88 2.68 7.94
C TYR A 44 -11.17 2.18 7.33
N TYR A 45 -11.19 0.97 6.78
CA TYR A 45 -12.42 0.37 6.31
C TYR A 45 -13.40 0.14 7.46
N ALA A 46 -12.90 -0.34 8.60
CA ALA A 46 -13.73 -0.52 9.79
C ALA A 46 -14.30 0.81 10.30
N GLN A 47 -13.48 1.86 10.31
CA GLN A 47 -13.95 3.19 10.67
C GLN A 47 -15.03 3.69 9.72
N TYR A 48 -14.84 3.45 8.41
CA TYR A 48 -15.83 3.79 7.41
C TYR A 48 -17.18 3.11 7.70
N GLN A 49 -17.15 1.83 8.03
CA GLN A 49 -18.37 1.07 8.32
C GLN A 49 -19.12 1.59 9.56
N LEU A 50 -18.39 2.17 10.51
CA LEU A 50 -18.97 2.71 11.73
C LEU A 50 -19.37 4.18 11.63
N SER A 51 -19.02 4.83 10.53
CA SER A 51 -19.28 6.25 10.33
C SER A 51 -20.55 6.49 9.51
N VAL A 52 -21.01 7.74 9.50
CA VAL A 52 -22.07 8.17 8.59
C VAL A 52 -21.39 8.57 7.29
N ALA A 53 -21.21 7.62 6.40
CA ALA A 53 -20.49 7.82 5.17
C ALA A 53 -21.10 7.00 4.04
N ASN A 54 -20.91 7.49 2.82
CA ASN A 54 -21.32 6.79 1.61
C ASN A 54 -20.15 6.71 0.65
N ALA A 55 -20.00 5.56 0.01
CA ALA A 55 -18.98 5.34 -0.99
C ALA A 55 -19.63 5.13 -2.35
N LYS A 56 -19.02 5.69 -3.38
CA LYS A 56 -19.45 5.50 -4.76
C LYS A 56 -18.24 5.28 -5.64
N ARG A 57 -18.36 4.36 -6.58
CA ARG A 57 -17.29 4.10 -7.52
C ARG A 57 -17.68 4.62 -8.89
N ILE A 58 -16.79 5.41 -9.50
CA ILE A 58 -16.96 5.96 -10.82
C ILE A 58 -15.75 5.54 -11.63
N GLY A 59 -15.92 4.55 -12.51
CA GLY A 59 -14.78 3.94 -13.19
C GLY A 59 -13.87 3.27 -12.19
N GLU A 60 -12.61 3.68 -12.14
CA GLU A 60 -11.63 3.18 -11.17
C GLU A 60 -11.49 4.08 -9.94
N THR A 61 -12.21 5.17 -9.91
CA THR A 61 -12.14 6.15 -8.83
C THR A 61 -13.20 5.84 -7.78
N THR A 62 -12.78 5.82 -6.52
CA THR A 62 -13.68 5.66 -5.37
C THR A 62 -13.84 6.99 -4.69
N VAL A 63 -15.09 7.41 -4.48
CA VAL A 63 -15.42 8.64 -3.80
C VAL A 63 -16.15 8.29 -2.52
N VAL A 64 -15.69 8.82 -1.39
CA VAL A 64 -16.33 8.65 -0.09
C VAL A 64 -16.73 10.02 0.43
N ALA A 65 -18.01 10.15 0.78
CA ALA A 65 -18.53 11.34 1.42
C ALA A 65 -18.81 11.00 2.88
N VAL A 66 -18.23 11.75 3.80
CA VAL A 66 -18.36 11.54 5.24
C VAL A 66 -19.09 12.73 5.84
N LYS A 67 -20.16 12.47 6.57
CA LYS A 67 -20.84 13.52 7.31
C LYS A 67 -20.12 13.77 8.63
N TRP A 68 -19.62 14.99 8.79
CA TRP A 68 -18.87 15.38 9.97
C TRP A 68 -19.51 16.61 10.60
N MET A 69 -20.24 16.41 11.69
CA MET A 69 -21.02 17.47 12.29
C MET A 69 -22.03 18.08 11.30
N ASN A 70 -21.87 19.37 10.97
CA ASN A 70 -22.72 20.03 10.00
C ASN A 70 -22.08 20.11 8.59
N ASP A 71 -20.94 19.46 8.41
CA ASP A 71 -20.21 19.48 7.17
C ASP A 71 -20.20 18.12 6.50
N ILE A 72 -19.95 18.12 5.20
CA ILE A 72 -19.70 16.91 4.43
C ILE A 72 -18.27 17.00 3.91
N ARG A 73 -17.47 15.98 4.21
CA ARG A 73 -16.12 15.89 3.72
C ARG A 73 -16.04 14.81 2.66
N ILE A 74 -15.29 15.07 1.61
CA ILE A 74 -15.20 14.17 0.48
C ILE A 74 -13.74 13.77 0.28
N GLY A 75 -13.52 12.47 0.15
CA GLY A 75 -12.22 11.92 -0.21
C GLY A 75 -12.32 11.15 -1.50
N VAL A 76 -11.28 11.21 -2.30
CA VAL A 76 -11.24 10.56 -3.60
C VAL A 76 -9.97 9.71 -3.68
N ALA A 77 -10.12 8.46 -4.10
CA ALA A 77 -9.02 7.55 -4.29
C ALA A 77 -9.03 7.03 -5.73
N THR A 78 -7.92 7.21 -6.43
CA THR A 78 -7.75 6.74 -7.79
C THR A 78 -6.45 5.95 -7.85
N PRO A 79 -6.47 4.71 -8.40
CA PRO A 79 -5.24 3.97 -8.60
C PRO A 79 -4.32 4.70 -9.56
N VAL A 80 -3.01 4.59 -9.35
CA VAL A 80 -2.02 5.24 -10.20
C VAL A 80 -1.17 4.20 -10.91
N ASN A 81 -0.69 4.55 -12.10
CA ASN A 81 0.28 3.76 -12.86
C ASN A 81 -0.12 2.30 -13.06
N GLY A 82 -1.39 2.06 -13.35
CA GLY A 82 -1.87 0.71 -13.61
C GLY A 82 -2.15 -0.12 -12.37
N ASP A 83 -1.91 0.40 -11.19
CA ASP A 83 -2.31 -0.26 -9.95
C ASP A 83 -3.82 -0.35 -9.89
N LYS A 84 -4.30 -1.39 -9.25
CA LYS A 84 -5.74 -1.55 -9.05
C LYS A 84 -6.05 -1.64 -7.58
N PHE A 85 -6.94 -0.77 -7.12
CA PHE A 85 -7.47 -0.90 -5.78
C PHE A 85 -8.62 -1.90 -5.81
N ASP A 86 -8.67 -2.82 -4.86
CA ASP A 86 -9.91 -3.53 -4.60
C ASP A 86 -10.88 -2.57 -3.90
N ALA A 87 -12.13 -3.00 -3.72
CA ALA A 87 -13.15 -2.15 -3.14
C ALA A 87 -12.78 -1.69 -1.72
N HIS A 88 -12.21 -2.58 -0.93
CA HIS A 88 -11.81 -2.25 0.45
C HIS A 88 -10.73 -1.18 0.48
N THR A 89 -9.68 -1.37 -0.32
CA THR A 89 -8.56 -0.44 -0.37
C THR A 89 -9.02 0.93 -0.86
N GLY A 90 -9.81 0.96 -1.92
CA GLY A 90 -10.33 2.22 -2.46
C GLY A 90 -11.15 2.99 -1.44
N ILE A 91 -12.05 2.30 -0.74
CA ILE A 91 -12.88 2.93 0.28
C ILE A 91 -12.04 3.41 1.46
N ALA A 92 -11.09 2.60 1.93
CA ALA A 92 -10.23 2.98 3.05
C ALA A 92 -9.40 4.21 2.73
N VAL A 93 -8.79 4.28 1.55
CA VAL A 93 -7.99 5.41 1.12
C VAL A 93 -8.85 6.66 0.97
N ALA A 94 -10.00 6.55 0.31
CA ALA A 94 -10.89 7.69 0.12
C ALA A 94 -11.44 8.19 1.46
N TYR A 95 -11.80 7.28 2.35
CA TYR A 95 -12.28 7.64 3.68
C TYR A 95 -11.21 8.38 4.49
N ALA A 96 -9.97 7.86 4.48
CA ALA A 96 -8.88 8.49 5.19
C ALA A 96 -8.61 9.90 4.67
N LYS A 97 -8.66 10.09 3.36
CA LYS A 97 -8.51 11.42 2.75
C LYS A 97 -9.64 12.36 3.16
N ALA A 98 -10.88 11.85 3.21
CA ALA A 98 -12.02 12.65 3.65
C ALA A 98 -11.85 13.10 5.10
N CYS A 99 -11.23 12.28 5.94
CA CYS A 99 -10.96 12.62 7.33
C CYS A 99 -9.73 13.51 7.51
N GLY A 100 -9.01 13.82 6.44
CA GLY A 100 -7.80 14.63 6.50
C GLY A 100 -6.58 13.87 6.93
N GLU A 101 -6.63 12.55 6.90
CA GLU A 101 -5.49 11.70 7.26
C GLU A 101 -4.48 11.60 6.14
N ARG A 102 -3.21 11.51 6.51
CA ARG A 102 -2.14 11.31 5.55
C ARG A 102 -2.10 9.84 5.13
N ILE A 103 -1.97 9.61 3.82
CA ILE A 103 -1.86 8.26 3.30
C ILE A 103 -0.39 7.84 3.37
N PRO A 104 -0.06 6.74 4.07
CA PRO A 104 1.31 6.26 4.15
C PRO A 104 1.85 5.79 2.81
N ASP A 105 3.17 5.80 2.66
CA ASP A 105 3.83 5.39 1.43
C ASP A 105 3.65 3.90 1.12
N PHE A 106 3.35 3.09 2.12
CA PHE A 106 3.18 1.64 1.91
C PHE A 106 1.77 1.27 1.42
N VAL A 107 0.88 2.22 1.28
CA VAL A 107 -0.49 1.97 0.81
C VAL A 107 -0.61 2.08 -0.71
#